data_98ca9900cd8ff5f017e4da799d1ea70e
#
_entry.id   98ca9900cd8ff5f017e4da799d1ea70e
#
_cell.length_a   1.000
_cell.length_b   1.000
_cell.length_c   1.000
_cell.angle_alpha   90.00
_cell.angle_beta   90.00
_cell.angle_gamma   90.00
#
_symmetry.space_group_name_H-M   'P 1'
#
loop_
_entity.id
_entity.type
_entity.pdbx_description
1 polymer ?
#
loop_
_entity_poly.entity_id
_entity_poly.type
_entity_poly.pdbx_seq_one_letter_code
_entity_poly.pdbx_strand_id
1 'polypeptide(L)'
;MSLPARRPHDAPAFSSLRAVDPAPAPRALPRDIEAALWRGDQIGTPVGATVPSGFAALDAELPGGGWPCNALTELLQPQPGVAEWRLLGDAVRRAVAAGRTLVVVAPPHSPHLPGLQHLGVDERHLVWVRADRPAERLWVTEQLIRANAAGLLLSWLPQARPEQIRRLQLCAQSCDAPVFLCRPVTAASEPSAAPLRVELRFGADWELQLRLIKRKGPTHEGVLTLASVPGGLDAILTPRLRQPSRLIAARQARDTLHVVGSPAPRRPAARTAVRSLAAH
;
A
#
# COMPACT_ATOMS: atom_id res chain seq x y z
N MET A 1 -34.18 -73.84 28.52
CA MET A 1 -33.50 -72.76 29.24
C MET A 1 -33.60 -71.50 28.36
N SER A 2 -34.62 -70.68 28.66
CA SER A 2 -34.92 -69.46 27.88
C SER A 2 -34.41 -68.26 28.64
N LEU A 3 -33.67 -67.43 27.97
CA LEU A 3 -33.19 -66.13 28.47
C LEU A 3 -34.28 -65.07 28.32
N PRO A 4 -34.49 -64.18 29.28
CA PRO A 4 -35.54 -63.15 29.19
C PRO A 4 -35.07 -61.94 28.38
N ALA A 5 -36.04 -61.37 27.64
CA ALA A 5 -35.91 -60.18 26.81
C ALA A 5 -35.63 -58.93 27.68
N ARG A 6 -34.66 -58.11 27.24
CA ARG A 6 -34.40 -56.78 27.76
C ARG A 6 -35.44 -55.79 27.27
N ARG A 7 -36.01 -55.02 28.21
CA ARG A 7 -36.90 -53.89 27.94
C ARG A 7 -36.07 -52.69 27.39
N PRO A 8 -36.61 -51.84 26.51
CA PRO A 8 -35.95 -50.65 26.05
C PRO A 8 -35.91 -49.60 27.16
N HIS A 9 -34.72 -48.98 27.34
CA HIS A 9 -34.50 -47.89 28.26
C HIS A 9 -35.19 -46.60 27.73
N ASP A 10 -36.00 -45.99 28.61
CA ASP A 10 -36.57 -44.66 28.46
C ASP A 10 -35.47 -43.64 28.31
N ALA A 11 -35.44 -42.91 27.21
CA ALA A 11 -34.60 -41.71 27.01
C ALA A 11 -35.23 -40.54 27.77
N PRO A 12 -34.46 -39.76 28.52
CA PRO A 12 -35.00 -38.56 29.16
C PRO A 12 -35.34 -37.49 28.09
N ALA A 13 -36.59 -37.01 28.16
CA ALA A 13 -37.07 -35.90 27.38
C ALA A 13 -36.29 -34.64 27.71
N PHE A 14 -35.56 -34.07 26.73
CA PHE A 14 -35.01 -32.72 26.79
C PHE A 14 -36.13 -31.69 26.81
N SER A 15 -36.53 -31.30 27.98
CA SER A 15 -37.49 -30.24 28.24
C SER A 15 -36.84 -28.89 27.96
N SER A 16 -37.47 -28.14 27.03
CA SER A 16 -37.50 -26.69 26.88
C SER A 16 -36.19 -25.94 27.14
N LEU A 17 -35.48 -25.64 26.05
CA LEU A 17 -34.58 -24.49 25.97
C LEU A 17 -35.43 -23.22 26.16
N ARG A 18 -35.32 -22.60 27.34
CA ARG A 18 -35.80 -21.23 27.57
C ARG A 18 -35.12 -20.34 26.58
N ALA A 19 -35.91 -19.60 25.79
CA ALA A 19 -35.40 -18.48 25.00
C ALA A 19 -34.65 -17.53 25.92
N VAL A 20 -33.36 -17.34 25.66
CA VAL A 20 -32.58 -16.28 26.31
C VAL A 20 -33.06 -14.98 25.74
N ASP A 21 -33.64 -14.12 26.54
CA ASP A 21 -34.00 -12.75 26.18
C ASP A 21 -32.77 -12.06 25.54
N PRO A 22 -32.92 -11.30 24.46
CA PRO A 22 -31.83 -10.55 23.89
C PRO A 22 -31.29 -9.58 24.94
N ALA A 23 -29.96 -9.63 25.12
CA ALA A 23 -29.27 -8.73 26.05
C ALA A 23 -29.68 -7.27 25.77
N PRO A 24 -29.95 -6.47 26.81
CA PRO A 24 -30.31 -5.07 26.64
C PRO A 24 -29.21 -4.34 25.87
N ALA A 25 -29.60 -3.51 24.88
CA ALA A 25 -28.66 -2.70 24.12
C ALA A 25 -27.71 -1.93 25.07
N PRO A 26 -26.42 -1.83 24.74
CA PRO A 26 -25.45 -1.17 25.59
C PRO A 26 -25.92 0.27 25.85
N ARG A 27 -26.10 0.62 27.11
CA ARG A 27 -26.46 1.98 27.53
C ARG A 27 -25.36 2.92 27.07
N ALA A 28 -25.71 3.97 26.33
CA ALA A 28 -24.77 5.03 25.99
C ALA A 28 -24.16 5.60 27.29
N LEU A 29 -22.84 5.62 27.33
CA LEU A 29 -22.12 6.17 28.48
C LEU A 29 -22.23 7.70 28.48
N PRO A 30 -22.23 8.36 29.66
CA PRO A 30 -22.11 9.81 29.75
C PRO A 30 -20.88 10.30 28.98
N ARG A 31 -20.99 11.43 28.30
CA ARG A 31 -19.94 11.97 27.40
C ARG A 31 -18.59 12.22 28.08
N ASP A 32 -18.62 12.57 29.35
CA ASP A 32 -17.46 12.74 30.23
C ASP A 32 -16.75 11.42 30.51
N ILE A 33 -17.50 10.33 30.69
CA ILE A 33 -16.95 8.98 30.86
C ILE A 33 -16.46 8.43 29.52
N GLU A 34 -17.17 8.69 28.43
CA GLU A 34 -16.77 8.26 27.09
C GLU A 34 -15.47 8.94 26.64
N ALA A 35 -15.24 10.19 27.02
CA ALA A 35 -13.99 10.92 26.79
C ALA A 35 -12.82 10.41 27.66
N ALA A 36 -13.11 9.83 28.84
CA ALA A 36 -12.13 9.27 29.76
C ALA A 36 -11.85 7.76 29.52
N LEU A 37 -12.67 7.10 28.70
CA LEU A 37 -12.53 5.69 28.39
C LEU A 37 -11.45 5.46 27.34
N TRP A 38 -10.34 4.90 27.77
CA TRP A 38 -9.31 4.37 26.88
C TRP A 38 -9.78 3.02 26.34
N ARG A 39 -10.04 2.94 25.05
CA ARG A 39 -10.29 1.65 24.40
C ARG A 39 -8.98 0.87 24.34
N GLY A 40 -9.03 -0.47 24.46
CA GLY A 40 -7.85 -1.34 24.46
C GLY A 40 -6.98 -1.19 23.20
N ASP A 41 -7.55 -0.75 22.07
CA ASP A 41 -6.87 -0.39 20.84
C ASP A 41 -6.15 0.98 20.91
N GLN A 42 -6.52 1.82 21.90
CA GLN A 42 -5.91 3.11 22.20
C GLN A 42 -4.85 3.03 23.31
N ILE A 43 -4.79 1.91 24.04
CA ILE A 43 -3.72 1.60 25.01
C ILE A 43 -2.46 1.21 24.20
N GLY A 44 -1.97 2.12 23.43
CA GLY A 44 -0.70 1.98 22.72
C GLY A 44 0.26 3.05 23.21
N THR A 45 1.53 2.69 23.31
CA THR A 45 2.67 3.59 23.50
C THR A 45 2.35 4.98 22.98
N PRO A 46 2.68 6.06 23.69
CA PRO A 46 2.44 7.42 23.23
C PRO A 46 2.84 7.51 21.76
N VAL A 47 2.01 8.16 20.95
CA VAL A 47 2.32 8.37 19.55
C VAL A 47 3.64 9.14 19.53
N GLY A 48 4.72 8.49 19.11
CA GLY A 48 6.03 9.13 18.98
C GLY A 48 5.98 10.29 17.99
N ALA A 49 7.06 10.99 17.81
CA ALA A 49 7.19 12.02 16.81
C ALA A 49 6.76 11.51 15.43
N THR A 50 6.07 12.34 14.66
CA THR A 50 5.60 12.03 13.30
C THR A 50 6.05 13.12 12.33
N VAL A 51 6.17 12.75 11.06
CA VAL A 51 6.44 13.69 9.97
C VAL A 51 5.21 13.70 9.05
N PRO A 52 4.58 14.86 8.79
CA PRO A 52 3.45 14.96 7.89
C PRO A 52 3.74 14.34 6.52
N SER A 53 2.77 13.63 5.96
CA SER A 53 2.91 13.00 4.65
C SER A 53 2.82 14.01 3.50
N GLY A 54 2.20 15.15 3.76
CA GLY A 54 1.84 16.15 2.76
C GLY A 54 0.46 15.91 2.13
N PHE A 55 -0.23 14.84 2.53
CA PHE A 55 -1.58 14.51 2.09
C PHE A 55 -2.52 14.49 3.29
N ALA A 56 -3.37 15.49 3.43
CA ALA A 56 -4.28 15.62 4.58
C ALA A 56 -5.16 14.36 4.79
N ALA A 57 -5.62 13.75 3.69
CA ALA A 57 -6.42 12.53 3.75
C ALA A 57 -5.63 11.33 4.31
N LEU A 58 -4.33 11.25 4.01
CA LEU A 58 -3.46 10.20 4.55
C LEU A 58 -3.09 10.50 6.00
N ASP A 59 -2.76 11.77 6.31
CA ASP A 59 -2.40 12.17 7.67
C ASP A 59 -3.54 11.91 8.66
N ALA A 60 -4.80 12.11 8.25
CA ALA A 60 -5.98 11.78 9.06
C ALA A 60 -6.08 10.28 9.42
N GLU A 61 -5.54 9.42 8.58
CA GLU A 61 -5.54 7.97 8.77
C GLU A 61 -4.27 7.43 9.42
N LEU A 62 -3.17 8.19 9.39
CA LEU A 62 -1.93 7.77 10.02
C LEU A 62 -1.94 8.02 11.52
N PRO A 63 -1.48 7.06 12.35
CA PRO A 63 -1.36 7.25 13.79
C PRO A 63 -0.48 8.45 14.12
N GLY A 64 -1.05 9.46 14.78
CA GLY A 64 -0.34 10.68 15.13
C GLY A 64 -0.28 11.74 14.03
N GLY A 65 -1.05 11.58 12.95
CA GLY A 65 -1.17 12.60 11.91
C GLY A 65 0.00 12.69 10.95
N GLY A 66 0.75 11.59 10.76
CA GLY A 66 1.89 11.58 9.85
C GLY A 66 2.70 10.28 9.90
N TRP A 67 3.78 10.24 9.14
CA TRP A 67 4.72 9.12 9.13
C TRP A 67 5.38 8.95 10.49
N PRO A 68 5.32 7.76 11.10
CA PRO A 68 5.90 7.58 12.42
C PRO A 68 7.43 7.62 12.38
N CYS A 69 8.02 8.37 13.29
CA CYS A 69 9.40 8.17 13.74
C CYS A 69 9.43 7.02 14.77
N ASN A 70 10.61 6.56 15.14
CA ASN A 70 10.79 5.46 16.11
C ASN A 70 10.11 4.14 15.68
N ALA A 71 9.83 3.98 14.39
CA ALA A 71 9.15 2.81 13.85
C ALA A 71 9.47 2.59 12.37
N LEU A 72 9.31 1.33 11.92
CA LEU A 72 9.38 1.01 10.51
C LEU A 72 8.02 1.21 9.83
N THR A 73 8.07 1.73 8.61
CA THR A 73 6.95 1.72 7.66
C THR A 73 7.32 0.85 6.47
N GLU A 74 6.55 -0.18 6.19
CA GLU A 74 6.70 -0.94 4.94
C GLU A 74 5.85 -0.31 3.82
N LEU A 75 6.49 0.00 2.71
CA LEU A 75 5.85 0.39 1.45
C LEU A 75 5.84 -0.81 0.50
N LEU A 76 4.65 -1.33 0.24
CA LEU A 76 4.44 -2.53 -0.56
C LEU A 76 3.90 -2.14 -1.93
N GLN A 77 4.66 -2.41 -2.99
CA GLN A 77 4.34 -1.90 -4.31
C GLN A 77 4.62 -2.92 -5.41
N PRO A 78 3.84 -2.92 -6.50
CA PRO A 78 4.06 -3.85 -7.62
C PRO A 78 5.33 -3.50 -8.40
N GLN A 79 5.68 -2.22 -8.47
CA GLN A 79 6.82 -1.73 -9.22
C GLN A 79 7.60 -0.70 -8.38
N PRO A 80 8.79 -1.05 -7.88
CA PRO A 80 9.61 -0.16 -7.08
C PRO A 80 10.30 0.92 -7.94
N GLY A 81 10.66 2.03 -7.31
CA GLY A 81 11.50 3.08 -7.91
C GLY A 81 10.75 4.32 -8.41
N VAL A 82 9.43 4.35 -8.29
CA VAL A 82 8.63 5.49 -8.82
C VAL A 82 7.61 6.01 -7.82
N ALA A 83 6.75 5.14 -7.30
CA ALA A 83 5.60 5.55 -6.50
C ALA A 83 6.00 6.11 -5.12
N GLU A 84 7.04 5.56 -4.52
CA GLU A 84 7.58 6.01 -3.25
C GLU A 84 8.05 7.47 -3.28
N TRP A 85 8.66 7.90 -4.35
CA TRP A 85 9.11 9.29 -4.50
C TRP A 85 7.94 10.27 -4.56
N ARG A 86 6.84 9.87 -5.19
CA ARG A 86 5.62 10.68 -5.24
C ARG A 86 4.93 10.73 -3.88
N LEU A 87 4.94 9.61 -3.14
CA LEU A 87 4.32 9.51 -1.83
C LEU A 87 5.12 10.24 -0.75
N LEU A 88 6.45 10.12 -0.79
CA LEU A 88 7.33 10.63 0.26
C LEU A 88 7.89 12.04 -0.03
N GLY A 89 7.54 12.65 -1.16
CA GLY A 89 8.12 13.91 -1.61
C GLY A 89 8.03 15.03 -0.59
N ASP A 90 6.89 15.18 0.12
CA ASP A 90 6.74 16.21 1.13
C ASP A 90 7.58 15.92 2.39
N ALA A 91 7.60 14.67 2.84
CA ALA A 91 8.42 14.25 3.97
C ALA A 91 9.92 14.46 3.69
N VAL A 92 10.36 14.14 2.46
CA VAL A 92 11.73 14.41 2.01
C VAL A 92 12.03 15.91 2.04
N ARG A 93 11.14 16.73 1.49
CA ARG A 93 11.30 18.21 1.46
C ARG A 93 11.42 18.77 2.86
N ARG A 94 10.60 18.30 3.81
CA ARG A 94 10.65 18.72 5.22
C ARG A 94 11.96 18.34 5.89
N ALA A 95 12.44 17.11 5.65
CA ALA A 95 13.70 16.64 6.21
C ALA A 95 14.87 17.51 5.73
N VAL A 96 14.93 17.79 4.42
CA VAL A 96 15.98 18.62 3.83
C VAL A 96 15.88 20.08 4.26
N ALA A 97 14.68 20.65 4.33
CA ALA A 97 14.47 22.02 4.82
C ALA A 97 14.88 22.17 6.28
N ALA A 98 14.84 21.11 7.09
CA ALA A 98 15.38 21.06 8.44
C ALA A 98 16.91 20.81 8.49
N GLY A 99 17.61 20.86 7.35
CA GLY A 99 19.05 20.62 7.24
C GLY A 99 19.46 19.16 7.45
N ARG A 100 18.50 18.21 7.37
CA ARG A 100 18.75 16.79 7.57
C ARG A 100 18.96 16.06 6.24
N THR A 101 19.60 14.91 6.30
CA THR A 101 20.00 14.14 5.13
C THR A 101 18.96 13.11 4.74
N LEU A 102 18.64 13.03 3.45
CA LEU A 102 17.96 11.91 2.84
C LEU A 102 18.97 10.77 2.63
N VAL A 103 18.69 9.62 3.21
CA VAL A 103 19.53 8.43 3.02
C VAL A 103 18.76 7.37 2.22
N VAL A 104 19.33 6.92 1.11
CA VAL A 104 18.77 5.88 0.25
C VAL A 104 19.70 4.69 0.17
N VAL A 105 19.16 3.50 0.44
CA VAL A 105 19.94 2.25 0.46
C VAL A 105 19.44 1.31 -0.64
N ALA A 106 20.34 0.96 -1.54
CA ALA A 106 20.13 0.03 -2.64
C ALA A 106 18.84 0.28 -3.45
N PRO A 107 18.60 1.50 -3.94
CA PRO A 107 17.45 1.79 -4.80
C PRO A 107 17.55 0.96 -6.10
N PRO A 108 16.40 0.56 -6.69
CA PRO A 108 16.38 -0.25 -7.91
C PRO A 108 16.97 0.47 -9.12
N HIS A 109 16.95 1.80 -9.09
CA HIS A 109 17.53 2.68 -10.10
C HIS A 109 18.40 3.73 -9.43
N SER A 110 19.40 4.22 -10.15
CA SER A 110 20.23 5.34 -9.67
C SER A 110 19.36 6.54 -9.39
N PRO A 111 19.52 7.21 -8.23
CA PRO A 111 18.80 8.43 -7.93
C PRO A 111 19.00 9.48 -9.03
N HIS A 112 17.89 10.04 -9.54
CA HIS A 112 17.92 11.09 -10.54
C HIS A 112 17.98 12.44 -9.84
N LEU A 113 19.18 12.96 -9.64
CA LEU A 113 19.41 14.19 -8.88
C LEU A 113 18.57 15.38 -9.37
N PRO A 114 18.46 15.67 -10.69
CA PRO A 114 17.59 16.77 -11.16
C PRO A 114 16.14 16.62 -10.73
N GLY A 115 15.60 15.39 -10.69
CA GLY A 115 14.25 15.12 -10.16
C GLY A 115 14.15 15.34 -8.65
N LEU A 116 15.20 15.01 -7.90
CA LEU A 116 15.25 15.22 -6.45
C LEU A 116 15.43 16.70 -6.08
N GLN A 117 16.06 17.50 -6.94
CA GLN A 117 16.19 18.94 -6.74
C GLN A 117 14.84 19.66 -6.65
N HIS A 118 13.80 19.17 -7.32
CA HIS A 118 12.43 19.67 -7.15
C HIS A 118 11.87 19.41 -5.74
N LEU A 119 12.45 18.47 -5.01
CA LEU A 119 12.15 18.21 -3.60
C LEU A 119 13.09 18.96 -2.65
N GLY A 120 13.95 19.84 -3.18
CA GLY A 120 14.95 20.58 -2.42
C GLY A 120 16.20 19.76 -2.07
N VAL A 121 16.32 18.54 -2.57
CA VAL A 121 17.47 17.66 -2.31
C VAL A 121 18.62 18.05 -3.23
N ASP A 122 19.69 18.55 -2.67
CA ASP A 122 20.97 18.73 -3.34
C ASP A 122 21.97 17.61 -2.96
N GLU A 123 23.18 17.67 -3.50
CA GLU A 123 24.22 16.69 -3.25
C GLU A 123 24.62 16.58 -1.77
N ARG A 124 24.49 17.66 -0.98
CA ARG A 124 24.85 17.69 0.44
C ARG A 124 23.81 17.00 1.31
N HIS A 125 22.57 16.93 0.83
CA HIS A 125 21.45 16.36 1.54
C HIS A 125 21.13 14.92 1.10
N LEU A 126 21.92 14.35 0.17
CA LEU A 126 21.71 13.00 -0.33
C LEU A 126 22.88 12.08 0.03
N VAL A 127 22.59 11.04 0.77
CA VAL A 127 23.51 9.90 0.93
C VAL A 127 22.91 8.71 0.20
N TRP A 128 23.58 8.28 -0.86
CA TRP A 128 23.22 7.11 -1.63
C TRP A 128 24.18 5.97 -1.34
N VAL A 129 23.65 4.90 -0.73
CA VAL A 129 24.42 3.70 -0.40
C VAL A 129 24.11 2.61 -1.41
N ARG A 130 25.13 2.20 -2.13
CA ARG A 130 25.06 1.02 -3.04
C ARG A 130 25.35 -0.22 -2.23
N ALA A 131 24.49 -1.21 -2.34
CA ALA A 131 24.64 -2.52 -1.72
C ALA A 131 23.96 -3.54 -2.63
N ASP A 132 24.74 -4.48 -3.16
CA ASP A 132 24.24 -5.42 -4.16
C ASP A 132 23.69 -6.69 -3.49
N ARG A 133 24.33 -7.15 -2.42
CA ARG A 133 23.95 -8.38 -1.73
C ARG A 133 22.83 -8.14 -0.72
N PRO A 134 21.83 -9.03 -0.61
CA PRO A 134 20.74 -8.88 0.36
C PRO A 134 21.21 -8.74 1.81
N ALA A 135 22.26 -9.48 2.20
CA ALA A 135 22.83 -9.40 3.54
C ALA A 135 23.49 -8.03 3.81
N GLU A 136 24.16 -7.48 2.81
CA GLU A 136 24.80 -6.17 2.88
C GLU A 136 23.75 -5.04 2.99
N ARG A 137 22.69 -5.09 2.18
CA ARG A 137 21.56 -4.16 2.25
C ARG A 137 20.95 -4.12 3.65
N LEU A 138 20.71 -5.30 4.20
CA LEU A 138 20.16 -5.44 5.55
C LEU A 138 21.10 -4.86 6.60
N TRP A 139 22.38 -5.22 6.53
CA TRP A 139 23.40 -4.76 7.48
C TRP A 139 23.55 -3.23 7.44
N VAL A 140 23.70 -2.66 6.25
CA VAL A 140 23.79 -1.19 6.07
C VAL A 140 22.57 -0.48 6.61
N THR A 141 21.36 -0.98 6.28
CA THR A 141 20.11 -0.41 6.78
C THR A 141 20.08 -0.41 8.31
N GLU A 142 20.47 -1.52 8.94
CA GLU A 142 20.55 -1.63 10.40
C GLU A 142 21.54 -0.64 11.01
N GLN A 143 22.75 -0.49 10.43
CA GLN A 143 23.75 0.44 10.94
C GLN A 143 23.28 1.89 10.83
N LEU A 144 22.64 2.27 9.72
CA LEU A 144 22.10 3.61 9.51
C LEU A 144 20.97 3.95 10.49
N ILE A 145 20.08 2.99 10.78
CA ILE A 145 19.03 3.16 11.78
C ILE A 145 19.66 3.36 13.16
N ARG A 146 20.62 2.52 13.56
CA ARG A 146 21.30 2.61 14.87
C ARG A 146 22.10 3.90 15.05
N ALA A 147 22.73 4.35 13.97
CA ALA A 147 23.47 5.60 13.99
C ALA A 147 22.59 6.85 14.08
N ASN A 148 21.27 6.69 13.85
CA ASN A 148 20.30 7.81 13.77
C ASN A 148 20.78 8.95 12.84
N ALA A 149 21.45 8.57 11.73
CA ALA A 149 22.19 9.50 10.87
C ALA A 149 21.33 10.15 9.78
N ALA A 150 20.06 9.73 9.64
CA ALA A 150 19.19 10.20 8.58
C ALA A 150 18.13 11.20 9.08
N GLY A 151 17.69 12.08 8.20
CA GLY A 151 16.44 12.83 8.35
C GLY A 151 15.25 12.06 7.83
N LEU A 152 15.52 11.20 6.83
CA LEU A 152 14.60 10.19 6.30
C LEU A 152 15.44 9.06 5.71
N LEU A 153 15.11 7.83 6.08
CA LEU A 153 15.79 6.64 5.55
C LEU A 153 14.82 5.84 4.65
N LEU A 154 15.24 5.59 3.41
CA LEU A 154 14.53 4.78 2.44
C LEU A 154 15.39 3.61 2.00
N SER A 155 14.97 2.37 2.23
CA SER A 155 15.73 1.17 1.93
C SER A 155 14.92 0.16 1.13
N TRP A 156 15.51 -0.41 0.08
CA TRP A 156 14.89 -1.46 -0.73
C TRP A 156 15.38 -2.83 -0.28
N LEU A 157 14.52 -3.55 0.45
CA LEU A 157 14.77 -4.87 1.02
C LEU A 157 13.74 -5.89 0.52
N PRO A 158 13.73 -6.21 -0.79
CA PRO A 158 12.68 -7.05 -1.38
C PRO A 158 12.61 -8.46 -0.79
N GLN A 159 13.74 -8.98 -0.30
CA GLN A 159 13.88 -10.35 0.22
C GLN A 159 13.99 -10.40 1.75
N ALA A 160 13.64 -9.32 2.46
CA ALA A 160 13.72 -9.30 3.92
C ALA A 160 12.77 -10.32 4.55
N ARG A 161 13.30 -11.14 5.46
CA ARG A 161 12.54 -12.13 6.21
C ARG A 161 11.86 -11.51 7.43
N PRO A 162 10.79 -12.10 7.98
CA PRO A 162 10.07 -11.56 9.14
C PRO A 162 10.95 -11.30 10.36
N GLU A 163 11.89 -12.19 10.67
CA GLU A 163 12.83 -12.02 11.76
C GLU A 163 13.81 -10.85 11.56
N GLN A 164 14.20 -10.59 10.31
CA GLN A 164 15.05 -9.45 9.96
C GLN A 164 14.29 -8.13 10.10
N ILE A 165 13.02 -8.09 9.66
CA ILE A 165 12.15 -6.93 9.85
C ILE A 165 11.93 -6.66 11.34
N ARG A 166 11.74 -7.72 12.15
CA ARG A 166 11.62 -7.59 13.61
C ARG A 166 12.88 -6.96 14.23
N ARG A 167 14.06 -7.39 13.80
CA ARG A 167 15.33 -6.80 14.26
C ARG A 167 15.46 -5.34 13.88
N LEU A 168 15.15 -4.98 12.64
CA LEU A 168 15.15 -3.58 12.18
C LEU A 168 14.12 -2.75 12.95
N GLN A 169 12.93 -3.28 13.23
CA GLN A 169 11.91 -2.59 14.03
C GLN A 169 12.40 -2.28 15.44
N LEU A 170 13.10 -3.21 16.09
CA LEU A 170 13.71 -2.96 17.41
C LEU A 170 14.76 -1.85 17.34
N CYS A 171 15.59 -1.83 16.31
CA CYS A 171 16.56 -0.76 16.11
C CYS A 171 15.86 0.59 15.83
N ALA A 172 14.76 0.59 15.06
CA ALA A 172 14.04 1.80 14.71
C ALA A 172 13.38 2.50 15.91
N GLN A 173 13.15 1.80 17.02
CA GLN A 173 12.53 2.38 18.22
C GLN A 173 13.36 3.54 18.82
N SER A 174 14.66 3.59 18.55
CA SER A 174 15.57 4.66 18.98
C SER A 174 15.93 5.64 17.85
N CYS A 175 15.30 5.53 16.68
CA CYS A 175 15.59 6.37 15.53
C CYS A 175 14.59 7.53 15.44
N ASP A 176 15.05 8.77 15.43
CA ASP A 176 14.22 9.98 15.38
C ASP A 176 13.69 10.31 13.98
N ALA A 177 14.16 9.58 12.96
CA ALA A 177 13.73 9.75 11.57
C ALA A 177 12.68 8.70 11.19
N PRO A 178 11.78 9.00 10.25
CA PRO A 178 10.95 7.98 9.62
C PRO A 178 11.82 7.04 8.78
N VAL A 179 11.57 5.73 8.94
CA VAL A 179 12.30 4.66 8.25
C VAL A 179 11.33 3.88 7.36
N PHE A 180 11.59 3.89 6.06
CA PHE A 180 10.77 3.22 5.06
C PHE A 180 11.50 2.02 4.47
N LEU A 181 10.80 0.87 4.44
CA LEU A 181 11.26 -0.34 3.77
C LEU A 181 10.41 -0.59 2.53
N CYS A 182 11.01 -0.47 1.34
CA CYS A 182 10.35 -0.77 0.07
C CYS A 182 10.46 -2.27 -0.21
N ARG A 183 9.30 -2.91 -0.39
CA ARG A 183 9.17 -4.34 -0.65
C ARG A 183 8.15 -4.60 -1.77
N PRO A 184 8.22 -5.76 -2.43
CA PRO A 184 7.21 -6.12 -3.44
C PRO A 184 5.83 -6.32 -2.78
N VAL A 185 4.76 -6.06 -3.54
CA VAL A 185 3.38 -6.23 -3.08
C VAL A 185 3.07 -7.66 -2.63
N THR A 186 3.79 -8.65 -3.15
CA THR A 186 3.66 -10.06 -2.74
C THR A 186 3.96 -10.27 -1.25
N ALA A 187 4.78 -9.40 -0.66
CA ALA A 187 5.07 -9.43 0.77
C ALA A 187 3.87 -9.01 1.65
N ALA A 188 2.76 -8.55 1.06
CA ALA A 188 1.56 -8.17 1.80
C ALA A 188 0.98 -9.31 2.64
N SER A 189 1.07 -10.55 2.15
CA SER A 189 0.60 -11.75 2.83
C SER A 189 1.58 -12.30 3.87
N GLU A 190 2.82 -11.80 3.91
CA GLU A 190 3.83 -12.25 4.86
C GLU A 190 3.63 -11.58 6.23
N PRO A 191 3.93 -12.31 7.34
CA PRO A 191 3.95 -11.71 8.66
C PRO A 191 5.03 -10.63 8.76
N SER A 192 4.72 -9.52 9.41
CA SER A 192 5.68 -8.43 9.60
C SER A 192 5.55 -7.78 10.97
N ALA A 193 6.70 -7.45 11.57
CA ALA A 193 6.80 -6.71 12.82
C ALA A 193 6.66 -5.19 12.62
N ALA A 194 6.70 -4.68 11.39
CA ALA A 194 6.48 -3.26 11.10
C ALA A 194 5.08 -2.83 11.60
N PRO A 195 4.97 -1.76 12.38
CA PRO A 195 3.68 -1.29 12.91
C PRO A 195 2.81 -0.60 11.86
N LEU A 196 3.41 -0.10 10.78
CA LEU A 196 2.70 0.50 9.65
C LEU A 196 3.09 -0.22 8.36
N ARG A 197 2.07 -0.66 7.60
CA ARG A 197 2.24 -1.30 6.29
C ARG A 197 1.26 -0.69 5.30
N VAL A 198 1.79 -0.15 4.23
CA VAL A 198 1.03 0.56 3.21
C VAL A 198 1.24 -0.12 1.86
N GLU A 199 0.18 -0.60 1.26
CA GLU A 199 0.20 -1.01 -0.14
C GLU A 199 -0.01 0.23 -1.00
N LEU A 200 0.82 0.37 -2.03
CA LEU A 200 0.88 1.54 -2.89
C LEU A 200 0.73 1.11 -4.35
N ARG A 201 -0.23 1.71 -5.05
CA ARG A 201 -0.49 1.49 -6.47
C ARG A 201 -0.66 2.82 -7.20
N PHE A 202 -0.50 2.79 -8.50
CA PHE A 202 -0.87 3.92 -9.35
C PHE A 202 -2.37 3.87 -9.64
N GLY A 203 -3.02 5.02 -9.48
CA GLY A 203 -4.36 5.27 -9.99
C GLY A 203 -4.32 5.94 -11.37
N ALA A 204 -5.49 6.35 -11.85
CA ALA A 204 -5.61 7.18 -13.04
C ALA A 204 -5.23 8.65 -12.72
N ASP A 205 -4.99 9.43 -13.75
CA ASP A 205 -4.88 10.90 -13.66
C ASP A 205 -3.90 11.40 -12.57
N TRP A 206 -2.71 10.81 -12.52
CA TRP A 206 -1.66 11.16 -11.55
C TRP A 206 -2.00 10.81 -10.09
N GLU A 207 -2.94 9.92 -9.86
CA GLU A 207 -3.30 9.48 -8.53
C GLU A 207 -2.35 8.40 -8.01
N LEU A 208 -2.23 8.35 -6.68
CA LEU A 208 -1.74 7.20 -5.94
C LEU A 208 -2.90 6.58 -5.18
N GLN A 209 -3.01 5.28 -5.24
CA GLN A 209 -3.97 4.49 -4.47
C GLN A 209 -3.25 3.77 -3.34
N LEU A 210 -3.67 4.03 -2.11
CA LEU A 210 -3.07 3.46 -0.92
C LEU A 210 -4.07 2.62 -0.15
N ARG A 211 -3.63 1.46 0.29
CA ARG A 211 -4.35 0.63 1.25
C ARG A 211 -3.50 0.44 2.50
N LEU A 212 -4.04 0.83 3.64
CA LEU A 212 -3.38 0.62 4.94
C LEU A 212 -3.61 -0.82 5.38
N ILE A 213 -2.65 -1.71 5.12
CA ILE A 213 -2.74 -3.14 5.45
C ILE A 213 -2.63 -3.35 6.95
N LYS A 214 -1.78 -2.56 7.60
CA LYS A 214 -1.57 -2.61 9.04
C LYS A 214 -1.24 -1.21 9.57
N ARG A 215 -1.87 -0.83 10.66
CA ARG A 215 -1.57 0.39 11.42
C ARG A 215 -1.84 0.18 12.90
N LYS A 216 -1.32 1.05 13.75
CA LYS A 216 -1.78 1.14 15.16
C LYS A 216 -3.14 1.83 15.18
N GLY A 217 -4.05 1.33 16.00
CA GLY A 217 -5.42 1.84 16.10
C GLY A 217 -6.43 1.06 15.23
N PRO A 218 -7.62 1.62 14.99
CA PRO A 218 -8.67 0.96 14.23
C PRO A 218 -8.23 0.56 12.83
N THR A 219 -8.69 -0.59 12.35
CA THR A 219 -8.42 -1.03 10.97
C THR A 219 -9.03 -0.03 9.99
N HIS A 220 -8.25 0.39 9.00
CA HIS A 220 -8.75 1.19 7.90
C HIS A 220 -9.28 0.26 6.80
N GLU A 221 -10.54 0.39 6.47
CA GLU A 221 -11.16 -0.33 5.37
C GLU A 221 -11.29 0.60 4.16
N GLY A 222 -10.74 0.18 3.04
CA GLY A 222 -10.82 0.95 1.80
C GLY A 222 -9.49 1.31 1.18
N VAL A 223 -9.57 2.14 0.15
CA VAL A 223 -8.44 2.66 -0.62
C VAL A 223 -8.47 4.17 -0.57
N LEU A 224 -7.38 4.76 -0.09
CA LEU A 224 -7.17 6.20 -0.16
C LEU A 224 -6.66 6.57 -1.55
N THR A 225 -7.32 7.53 -2.18
CA THR A 225 -6.88 8.08 -3.46
C THR A 225 -6.25 9.45 -3.24
N LEU A 226 -4.97 9.58 -3.55
CA LEU A 226 -4.20 10.79 -3.35
C LEU A 226 -3.82 11.41 -4.69
N ALA A 227 -4.17 12.66 -4.92
CA ALA A 227 -3.67 13.42 -6.06
C ALA A 227 -2.17 13.66 -5.88
N SER A 228 -1.36 13.12 -6.78
CA SER A 228 0.10 13.15 -6.65
C SER A 228 0.78 13.37 -8.00
N VAL A 229 0.78 14.62 -8.44
CA VAL A 229 1.56 15.02 -9.63
C VAL A 229 3.06 15.06 -9.27
N PRO A 230 3.94 14.40 -10.03
CA PRO A 230 5.37 14.39 -9.73
C PRO A 230 6.02 15.77 -9.83
N GLY A 231 6.73 16.18 -8.79
CA GLY A 231 7.66 17.32 -8.79
C GLY A 231 7.08 18.61 -9.38
N GLY A 232 7.87 19.29 -10.21
CA GLY A 232 7.47 20.54 -10.86
C GLY A 232 6.44 20.42 -11.99
N LEU A 233 6.00 19.22 -12.33
CA LEU A 233 5.04 19.00 -13.43
C LEU A 233 3.70 19.68 -13.16
N ASP A 234 3.32 19.83 -11.90
CA ASP A 234 2.06 20.48 -11.53
C ASP A 234 1.97 21.92 -12.07
N ALA A 235 3.09 22.63 -12.12
CA ALA A 235 3.15 24.01 -12.65
C ALA A 235 2.99 24.12 -14.17
N ILE A 236 3.32 23.04 -14.90
CA ILE A 236 3.33 23.05 -16.38
C ILE A 236 2.22 22.22 -17.01
N LEU A 237 1.57 21.35 -16.24
CA LEU A 237 0.46 20.54 -16.75
C LEU A 237 -0.78 21.40 -17.00
N THR A 238 -1.25 21.39 -18.24
CA THR A 238 -2.57 21.97 -18.58
C THR A 238 -3.69 21.17 -17.93
N PRO A 239 -4.88 21.73 -17.70
CA PRO A 239 -6.04 20.99 -17.16
C PRO A 239 -6.34 19.69 -17.92
N ARG A 240 -6.11 19.69 -19.24
CA ARG A 240 -6.29 18.53 -20.10
C ARG A 240 -5.26 17.44 -19.79
N LEU A 241 -4.01 17.78 -19.58
CA LEU A 241 -2.92 16.83 -19.27
C LEU A 241 -2.96 16.35 -17.80
N ARG A 242 -3.68 17.06 -16.94
CA ARG A 242 -3.97 16.60 -15.57
C ARG A 242 -4.97 15.45 -15.52
N GLN A 243 -5.71 15.22 -16.62
CA GLN A 243 -6.71 14.15 -16.75
C GLN A 243 -6.46 13.29 -17.99
N PRO A 244 -5.31 12.60 -18.06
CA PRO A 244 -4.95 11.78 -19.23
C PRO A 244 -5.95 10.66 -19.51
N SER A 245 -6.67 10.16 -18.50
CA SER A 245 -7.73 9.16 -18.67
C SER A 245 -8.83 9.63 -19.62
N ARG A 246 -9.23 10.90 -19.55
CA ARG A 246 -10.24 11.49 -20.44
C ARG A 246 -9.74 11.58 -21.88
N LEU A 247 -8.42 11.80 -22.08
CA LEU A 247 -7.84 11.82 -23.43
C LEU A 247 -7.85 10.43 -24.05
N ILE A 248 -7.52 9.42 -23.27
CA ILE A 248 -7.54 8.03 -23.72
C ILE A 248 -8.97 7.61 -24.08
N ALA A 249 -9.94 7.89 -23.21
CA ALA A 249 -11.35 7.60 -23.46
C ALA A 249 -11.87 8.31 -24.73
N ALA A 250 -11.53 9.59 -24.91
CA ALA A 250 -11.92 10.35 -26.11
C ALA A 250 -11.28 9.80 -27.39
N ARG A 251 -10.05 9.30 -27.32
CA ARG A 251 -9.39 8.63 -28.45
C ARG A 251 -10.05 7.30 -28.77
N GLN A 252 -10.28 6.46 -27.77
CA GLN A 252 -10.97 5.18 -27.96
C GLN A 252 -12.37 5.36 -28.54
N ALA A 253 -13.14 6.35 -28.07
CA ALA A 253 -14.45 6.67 -28.63
C ALA A 253 -14.37 7.10 -30.11
N ARG A 254 -13.34 7.83 -30.52
CA ARG A 254 -13.09 8.18 -31.93
C ARG A 254 -12.73 6.95 -32.77
N ASP A 255 -11.85 6.10 -32.25
CA ASP A 255 -11.39 4.90 -32.95
C ASP A 255 -12.56 3.91 -33.16
N THR A 256 -13.50 3.82 -32.21
CA THR A 256 -14.73 3.01 -32.36
C THR A 256 -15.71 3.61 -33.37
N LEU A 257 -15.75 4.93 -33.53
CA LEU A 257 -16.56 5.60 -34.56
C LEU A 257 -15.96 5.47 -35.97
N HIS A 258 -14.66 5.22 -36.08
CA HIS A 258 -13.92 5.02 -37.32
C HIS A 258 -13.77 3.55 -37.74
N VAL A 259 -14.50 2.63 -37.15
CA VAL A 259 -14.65 1.28 -37.72
C VAL A 259 -15.48 1.40 -38.99
N VAL A 260 -14.81 1.80 -40.04
CA VAL A 260 -15.34 1.76 -41.40
C VAL A 260 -15.68 0.33 -41.75
N GLY A 261 -16.97 0.10 -41.94
CA GLY A 261 -17.56 -1.01 -42.63
C GLY A 261 -16.96 -2.38 -42.44
N SER A 262 -17.64 -3.24 -41.67
CA SER A 262 -17.43 -4.68 -41.83
C SER A 262 -17.38 -5.04 -43.30
N PRO A 263 -16.35 -5.75 -43.79
CA PRO A 263 -16.36 -6.25 -45.14
C PRO A 263 -17.62 -7.07 -45.35
N ALA A 264 -18.42 -6.71 -46.37
CA ALA A 264 -19.62 -7.42 -46.69
C ALA A 264 -19.34 -8.95 -46.85
N PRO A 265 -20.20 -9.80 -46.35
CA PRO A 265 -19.99 -11.25 -46.46
C PRO A 265 -19.80 -11.60 -47.93
N ARG A 266 -18.63 -12.15 -48.29
CA ARG A 266 -18.37 -12.69 -49.63
C ARG A 266 -19.46 -13.73 -49.94
N ARG A 267 -20.30 -13.45 -50.93
CA ARG A 267 -21.21 -14.44 -51.52
C ARG A 267 -20.39 -15.65 -51.96
N PRO A 268 -20.78 -16.86 -51.56
CA PRO A 268 -20.11 -18.06 -52.08
C PRO A 268 -20.25 -18.10 -53.59
N ALA A 269 -19.13 -18.23 -54.30
CA ALA A 269 -19.09 -18.41 -55.73
C ALA A 269 -19.90 -19.67 -56.09
N ALA A 270 -20.87 -19.50 -57.04
CA ALA A 270 -21.65 -20.60 -57.56
C ALA A 270 -20.69 -21.62 -58.19
N ARG A 271 -20.73 -22.83 -57.65
CA ARG A 271 -20.01 -23.98 -58.24
C ARG A 271 -20.63 -24.25 -59.63
N THR A 272 -19.89 -23.89 -60.65
CA THR A 272 -20.21 -24.30 -62.05
C THR A 272 -20.08 -25.83 -62.11
N ALA A 273 -21.21 -26.49 -62.31
CA ALA A 273 -21.25 -27.94 -62.53
C ALA A 273 -20.61 -28.23 -63.92
N VAL A 274 -19.46 -28.86 -63.89
CA VAL A 274 -18.85 -29.41 -65.11
C VAL A 274 -19.62 -30.68 -65.45
N ARG A 275 -20.39 -30.64 -66.51
CA ARG A 275 -21.05 -31.80 -67.12
C ARG A 275 -19.98 -32.63 -67.80
N SER A 276 -19.68 -33.79 -67.28
CA SER A 276 -18.91 -34.84 -68.00
C SER A 276 -19.72 -35.42 -69.11
N LEU A 277 -19.32 -35.21 -70.38
CA LEU A 277 -19.77 -35.96 -71.54
C LEU A 277 -18.89 -37.20 -71.68
N ALA A 278 -19.43 -38.35 -71.40
CA ALA A 278 -18.89 -39.59 -71.81
C ALA A 278 -19.30 -39.82 -73.30
N ALA A 279 -18.35 -40.15 -74.16
CA ALA A 279 -18.59 -40.71 -75.49
C ALA A 279 -17.51 -41.79 -75.73
N HIS A 280 -18.05 -42.97 -76.03
CA HIS A 280 -17.59 -44.13 -76.77
C HIS A 280 -16.08 -44.45 -76.80
#